data_2dc9e05e7a3a514429758cf37a291631
#
_entry.id   2dc9e05e7a3a514429758cf37a291631
#
_cell.length_a   1.000
_cell.length_b   1.000
_cell.length_c   1.000
_cell.angle_alpha   90.00
_cell.angle_beta   90.00
_cell.angle_gamma   90.00
#
_symmetry.space_group_name_H-M   'P 1'
#
loop_
_entity.id
_entity.type
_entity.pdbx_description
1 polymer ?
#
loop_
_entity_poly.entity_id
_entity_poly.type
_entity_poly.pdbx_seq_one_letter_code
_entity_poly.pdbx_strand_id
1 'polypeptide(L)'
;MHRLFILVFLMFPATLLAQDRYLIDWDEVGEEAIEHLINLVRINTSNPPGNETLAASYVKEALAAEGIDSEFYALDPERANLVARFKGNGSKRPILFMAHTDVVGVQAEKWDEEPFGGLRKDGWIYGRGTLDDKDNVTAGLMLMIMLKRYGVELDRDIIFLAESGEEGTPEVGINYMVANHWDKIAAEYCLAEGGSNTLADFGVSVVGIQTAEKKPRRATLVARGTAGHGSMPRVDNPVTALARAVAKMGDWRTEMRLNSTTRAYFDRMAAMADGEDAWRYQNIENPDETEAIQDWFLENYPYHYSVLRTSVVPTIIDGGFRKNVIPSEATAVLDIRMLPDEDVDAFYDQMRTIIDDPNIEVVPEAVYRPESPPSPVDNEMFQVLENVANRMYPEAAVIPRMATGATDMAQIRAKGVPSYGIGATRSVAEINSGNGAHGDNERVSEESIKQMVQFVWYTILDIGGAQ
;
A
#
# COMPACT_ATOMS: atom_id res chain seq x y z
N MET A 1 -48.50 45.47 -36.34
CA MET A 1 -47.69 44.26 -36.27
C MET A 1 -46.69 44.42 -35.13
N HIS A 2 -47.04 43.92 -33.93
CA HIS A 2 -46.16 44.00 -32.76
C HIS A 2 -45.42 42.67 -32.67
N ARG A 3 -44.09 42.71 -32.76
CA ARG A 3 -43.20 41.56 -32.56
C ARG A 3 -42.88 41.48 -31.07
N LEU A 4 -43.41 40.43 -30.44
CA LEU A 4 -43.10 40.05 -29.05
C LEU A 4 -41.75 39.31 -29.05
N PHE A 5 -40.71 39.90 -28.43
CA PHE A 5 -39.45 39.20 -28.16
C PHE A 5 -39.60 38.47 -26.85
N ILE A 6 -39.62 37.12 -26.90
CA ILE A 6 -39.56 36.25 -25.72
C ILE A 6 -38.07 36.06 -25.39
N LEU A 7 -37.58 36.67 -24.31
CA LEU A 7 -36.28 36.40 -23.71
C LEU A 7 -36.39 35.07 -22.96
N VAL A 8 -35.80 34.01 -23.48
CA VAL A 8 -35.63 32.76 -22.78
C VAL A 8 -34.41 32.90 -21.87
N PHE A 9 -34.65 33.07 -20.56
CA PHE A 9 -33.62 32.94 -19.56
C PHE A 9 -33.30 31.45 -19.40
N LEU A 10 -32.18 31.00 -19.98
CA LEU A 10 -31.55 29.72 -19.64
C LEU A 10 -30.97 29.84 -18.22
N MET A 11 -31.73 29.38 -17.22
CA MET A 11 -31.16 29.09 -15.92
C MET A 11 -30.26 27.85 -16.07
N PHE A 12 -28.95 28.09 -16.19
CA PHE A 12 -27.99 27.05 -15.85
C PHE A 12 -28.12 26.78 -14.36
N PRO A 13 -28.37 25.53 -13.91
CA PRO A 13 -28.19 25.21 -12.51
C PRO A 13 -26.70 25.40 -12.20
N ALA A 14 -26.37 26.45 -11.45
CA ALA A 14 -25.08 26.56 -10.80
C ALA A 14 -25.05 25.44 -9.72
N THR A 15 -24.59 24.26 -10.10
CA THR A 15 -24.01 23.32 -9.14
C THR A 15 -22.73 23.97 -8.66
N LEU A 16 -22.83 24.82 -7.63
CA LEU A 16 -21.69 25.20 -6.81
C LEU A 16 -21.11 23.88 -6.30
N LEU A 17 -19.93 23.52 -6.80
CA LEU A 17 -19.17 22.39 -6.29
C LEU A 17 -18.88 22.65 -4.81
N ALA A 18 -19.01 21.66 -3.95
CA ALA A 18 -18.79 21.77 -2.51
C ALA A 18 -17.41 22.40 -2.14
N GLN A 19 -16.49 22.45 -3.10
CA GLN A 19 -15.18 23.08 -3.00
C GLN A 19 -15.20 24.59 -2.75
N ASP A 20 -16.13 25.34 -3.37
CA ASP A 20 -16.16 26.81 -3.27
C ASP A 20 -16.77 27.27 -1.93
N ARG A 21 -17.28 26.33 -1.14
CA ARG A 21 -17.94 26.63 0.14
C ARG A 21 -16.94 27.03 1.22
N TYR A 22 -15.75 26.38 1.25
CA TYR A 22 -14.72 26.64 2.23
C TYR A 22 -13.60 27.43 1.57
N LEU A 23 -13.41 28.69 1.98
CA LEU A 23 -12.31 29.53 1.52
C LEU A 23 -11.01 29.07 2.18
N ILE A 24 -10.33 28.11 1.57
CA ILE A 24 -9.09 27.51 2.10
C ILE A 24 -7.90 28.19 1.45
N ASP A 25 -6.98 28.69 2.26
CA ASP A 25 -5.64 29.05 1.84
C ASP A 25 -4.77 27.79 1.77
N TRP A 26 -4.67 27.21 0.58
CA TRP A 26 -3.93 25.96 0.36
C TRP A 26 -2.42 26.13 0.51
N ASP A 27 -1.89 27.34 0.42
CA ASP A 27 -0.46 27.57 0.68
C ASP A 27 -0.21 27.52 2.20
N GLU A 28 -1.06 28.13 3.01
CA GLU A 28 -0.96 28.08 4.47
C GLU A 28 -1.14 26.65 4.99
N VAL A 29 -2.20 25.96 4.54
CA VAL A 29 -2.46 24.55 4.90
C VAL A 29 -1.30 23.64 4.46
N GLY A 30 -0.76 23.87 3.27
CA GLY A 30 0.38 23.11 2.77
C GLY A 30 1.65 23.30 3.59
N GLU A 31 1.95 24.53 4.01
CA GLU A 31 3.10 24.79 4.89
C GLU A 31 2.93 24.13 6.26
N GLU A 32 1.74 24.19 6.86
CA GLU A 32 1.45 23.50 8.12
C GLU A 32 1.60 21.99 8.00
N ALA A 33 1.10 21.39 6.90
CA ALA A 33 1.28 19.97 6.61
C ALA A 33 2.76 19.57 6.51
N ILE A 34 3.57 20.38 5.81
CA ILE A 34 5.01 20.18 5.69
C ILE A 34 5.70 20.23 7.06
N GLU A 35 5.32 21.18 7.92
CA GLU A 35 5.87 21.28 9.28
C GLU A 35 5.50 20.05 10.12
N HIS A 36 4.27 19.56 10.02
CA HIS A 36 3.86 18.33 10.70
C HIS A 36 4.64 17.11 10.21
N LEU A 37 4.82 16.95 8.91
CA LEU A 37 5.62 15.86 8.35
C LEU A 37 7.07 15.92 8.85
N ILE A 38 7.71 17.08 8.79
CA ILE A 38 9.09 17.27 9.27
C ILE A 38 9.21 16.87 10.74
N ASN A 39 8.27 17.28 11.58
CA ASN A 39 8.27 16.93 12.99
C ASN A 39 8.06 15.43 13.23
N LEU A 40 7.17 14.79 12.47
CA LEU A 40 6.97 13.34 12.52
C LEU A 40 8.22 12.58 12.06
N VAL A 41 8.88 13.00 10.98
CA VAL A 41 10.13 12.40 10.48
C VAL A 41 11.24 12.45 11.52
N ARG A 42 11.32 13.55 12.29
CA ARG A 42 12.31 13.70 13.37
C ARG A 42 12.12 12.75 14.54
N ILE A 43 10.96 12.15 14.67
CA ILE A 43 10.68 11.11 15.67
C ILE A 43 11.07 9.77 15.11
N ASN A 44 12.18 9.19 15.59
CA ASN A 44 12.63 7.86 15.16
C ASN A 44 11.73 6.77 15.75
N THR A 45 10.93 6.16 14.88
CA THR A 45 10.03 5.04 15.17
C THR A 45 10.45 3.77 14.43
N SER A 46 11.76 3.57 14.25
CA SER A 46 12.25 2.36 13.57
C SER A 46 11.78 1.09 14.24
N ASN A 47 11.21 0.19 13.47
CA ASN A 47 10.70 -1.10 13.91
C ASN A 47 11.58 -2.23 13.33
N PRO A 48 12.25 -3.07 14.15
CA PRO A 48 12.35 -2.98 15.60
C PRO A 48 13.25 -1.83 16.11
N PRO A 49 13.16 -1.40 17.41
CA PRO A 49 12.24 -1.91 18.42
C PRO A 49 10.82 -1.34 18.36
N GLY A 50 10.57 -0.27 17.59
CA GLY A 50 9.40 0.56 17.64
C GLY A 50 9.51 1.60 18.77
N ASN A 51 8.82 2.71 18.69
CA ASN A 51 8.65 3.76 19.69
C ASN A 51 7.46 4.63 19.28
N GLU A 52 6.46 4.02 18.73
CA GLU A 52 5.36 4.68 18.02
C GLU A 52 4.56 5.60 18.95
N THR A 53 4.56 5.33 20.27
CA THR A 53 3.93 6.22 21.26
C THR A 53 4.47 7.64 21.21
N LEU A 54 5.72 7.85 20.79
CA LEU A 54 6.28 9.20 20.62
C LEU A 54 5.61 9.93 19.44
N ALA A 55 5.45 9.28 18.30
CA ALA A 55 4.76 9.83 17.13
C ALA A 55 3.25 10.01 17.41
N ALA A 56 2.61 9.01 18.01
CA ALA A 56 1.22 9.08 18.42
C ALA A 56 0.97 10.20 19.44
N SER A 57 1.92 10.47 20.35
CA SER A 57 1.85 11.60 21.31
C SER A 57 1.91 12.95 20.59
N TYR A 58 2.81 13.10 19.62
CA TYR A 58 2.87 14.30 18.80
C TYR A 58 1.52 14.57 18.09
N VAL A 59 0.94 13.55 17.45
CA VAL A 59 -0.37 13.64 16.79
C VAL A 59 -1.46 14.02 17.80
N LYS A 60 -1.45 13.39 18.98
CA LYS A 60 -2.40 13.69 20.07
C LYS A 60 -2.32 15.14 20.53
N GLU A 61 -1.11 15.66 20.71
CA GLU A 61 -0.89 17.05 21.15
C GLU A 61 -1.38 18.04 20.08
N ALA A 62 -1.10 17.77 18.80
CA ALA A 62 -1.57 18.60 17.69
C ALA A 62 -3.11 18.61 17.61
N LEU A 63 -3.77 17.45 17.73
CA LEU A 63 -5.23 17.35 17.77
C LEU A 63 -5.82 18.07 19.00
N ALA A 64 -5.20 17.92 20.16
CA ALA A 64 -5.66 18.57 21.40
C ALA A 64 -5.57 20.10 21.33
N ALA A 65 -4.57 20.65 20.63
CA ALA A 65 -4.44 22.09 20.39
C ALA A 65 -5.66 22.66 19.63
N GLU A 66 -6.30 21.86 18.80
CA GLU A 66 -7.53 22.19 18.06
C GLU A 66 -8.81 21.78 18.82
N GLY A 67 -8.69 21.27 20.04
CA GLY A 67 -9.82 20.78 20.83
C GLY A 67 -10.48 19.53 20.24
N ILE A 68 -9.66 18.66 19.64
CA ILE A 68 -10.07 17.35 19.13
C ILE A 68 -9.61 16.27 20.10
N ASP A 69 -10.56 15.52 20.66
CA ASP A 69 -10.27 14.40 21.57
C ASP A 69 -9.74 13.19 20.81
N SER A 70 -8.76 12.51 21.41
CA SER A 70 -8.20 11.26 20.91
C SER A 70 -7.77 10.33 22.03
N GLU A 71 -7.78 9.02 21.76
CA GLU A 71 -7.51 7.97 22.75
C GLU A 71 -6.37 7.07 22.28
N PHE A 72 -5.53 6.65 23.22
CA PHE A 72 -4.51 5.62 22.99
C PHE A 72 -5.07 4.21 23.24
N TYR A 73 -4.66 3.29 22.38
CA TYR A 73 -4.90 1.85 22.51
C TYR A 73 -3.56 1.13 22.34
N ALA A 74 -3.05 0.53 23.41
CA ALA A 74 -1.71 -0.03 23.43
C ALA A 74 -1.68 -1.43 24.04
N LEU A 75 -1.15 -2.40 23.31
CA LEU A 75 -0.72 -3.69 23.85
C LEU A 75 0.62 -3.55 24.58
N ASP A 76 1.52 -2.73 24.01
CA ASP A 76 2.79 -2.30 24.58
C ASP A 76 2.73 -0.78 24.80
N PRO A 77 2.99 -0.27 26.03
CA PRO A 77 2.92 1.16 26.32
C PRO A 77 3.80 2.07 25.44
N GLU A 78 4.89 1.54 24.89
CA GLU A 78 5.79 2.29 24.00
C GLU A 78 5.33 2.26 22.53
N ARG A 79 4.29 1.47 22.23
CA ARG A 79 3.80 1.18 20.88
C ARG A 79 2.29 1.41 20.76
N ALA A 80 1.85 2.62 21.11
CA ALA A 80 0.43 2.95 21.16
C ALA A 80 -0.13 3.30 19.77
N ASN A 81 -1.31 2.78 19.50
CA ASN A 81 -2.19 3.24 18.42
C ASN A 81 -3.01 4.44 18.92
N LEU A 82 -3.23 5.45 18.09
CA LEU A 82 -4.05 6.60 18.40
C LEU A 82 -5.32 6.60 17.57
N VAL A 83 -6.48 6.74 18.20
CA VAL A 83 -7.76 6.91 17.52
C VAL A 83 -8.33 8.27 17.84
N ALA A 84 -8.66 9.04 16.79
CA ALA A 84 -9.46 10.26 16.87
C ALA A 84 -10.74 10.10 16.06
N ARG A 85 -11.83 10.77 16.50
CA ARG A 85 -13.13 10.67 15.81
C ARG A 85 -13.77 12.04 15.67
N PHE A 86 -13.94 12.48 14.43
CA PHE A 86 -14.76 13.64 14.09
C PHE A 86 -16.22 13.18 13.90
N LYS A 87 -17.13 13.83 14.61
CA LYS A 87 -18.54 13.46 14.61
C LYS A 87 -19.30 14.08 13.47
N GLY A 88 -19.98 13.23 12.67
CA GLY A 88 -21.03 13.63 11.76
C GLY A 88 -22.43 13.49 12.38
N ASN A 89 -23.47 13.63 11.57
CA ASN A 89 -24.86 13.48 12.04
C ASN A 89 -25.30 12.02 12.23
N GLY A 90 -24.47 11.05 11.84
CA GLY A 90 -24.67 9.62 12.03
C GLY A 90 -25.71 8.98 11.10
N SER A 91 -26.14 9.65 10.03
CA SER A 91 -27.08 9.09 9.06
C SER A 91 -26.47 8.00 8.16
N LYS A 92 -25.15 8.00 8.02
CA LYS A 92 -24.37 6.95 7.35
C LYS A 92 -23.30 6.36 8.28
N ARG A 93 -22.75 5.20 7.89
CA ARG A 93 -21.67 4.54 8.61
C ARG A 93 -20.37 5.34 8.49
N PRO A 94 -19.45 5.25 9.48
CA PRO A 94 -18.19 5.99 9.47
C PRO A 94 -17.28 5.67 8.28
N ILE A 95 -16.31 6.58 8.01
CA ILE A 95 -15.11 6.32 7.19
C ILE A 95 -13.93 6.19 8.14
N LEU A 96 -13.07 5.21 7.89
CA LEU A 96 -11.77 5.06 8.53
C LEU A 96 -10.68 5.64 7.61
N PHE A 97 -9.88 6.56 8.13
CA PHE A 97 -8.60 6.93 7.56
C PHE A 97 -7.51 6.34 8.45
N MET A 98 -6.65 5.49 7.89
CA MET A 98 -5.66 4.72 8.61
C MET A 98 -4.26 4.98 8.05
N ALA A 99 -3.27 5.16 8.93
CA ALA A 99 -1.88 5.35 8.56
C ALA A 99 -0.97 4.81 9.67
N HIS A 100 0.19 4.27 9.33
CA HIS A 100 1.11 3.76 10.33
C HIS A 100 2.21 4.75 10.71
N THR A 101 2.68 4.65 11.95
CA THR A 101 3.64 5.58 12.55
C THR A 101 5.05 5.01 12.66
N ASP A 102 5.19 3.69 12.59
CA ASP A 102 6.51 3.05 12.53
C ASP A 102 7.13 3.15 11.13
N VAL A 103 8.41 2.88 11.07
CA VAL A 103 9.19 2.88 9.82
C VAL A 103 10.22 1.77 9.86
N VAL A 104 10.66 1.27 8.70
CA VAL A 104 11.79 0.34 8.63
C VAL A 104 13.10 0.99 9.10
N GLY A 105 14.02 0.17 9.59
CA GLY A 105 15.36 0.63 10.00
C GLY A 105 16.17 1.23 8.84
N VAL A 106 17.24 1.94 9.18
CA VAL A 106 18.14 2.60 8.25
C VAL A 106 19.59 2.12 8.43
N GLN A 107 20.36 2.17 7.35
CA GLN A 107 21.82 2.09 7.36
C GLN A 107 22.35 3.51 7.16
N ALA A 108 22.53 4.27 8.25
CA ALA A 108 22.81 5.71 8.21
C ALA A 108 24.04 6.06 7.35
N GLU A 109 25.03 5.16 7.27
CA GLU A 109 26.23 5.34 6.45
C GLU A 109 25.99 5.32 4.93
N LYS A 110 24.78 4.97 4.50
CA LYS A 110 24.36 4.99 3.09
C LYS A 110 23.50 6.20 2.73
N TRP A 111 23.20 7.04 3.71
CA TRP A 111 22.39 8.22 3.50
C TRP A 111 23.28 9.44 3.30
N ASP A 112 22.90 10.29 2.35
CA ASP A 112 23.59 11.57 2.10
C ASP A 112 23.22 12.63 3.14
N GLU A 113 21.99 12.57 3.68
CA GLU A 113 21.45 13.46 4.71
C GLU A 113 21.03 12.64 5.94
N GLU A 114 20.86 13.28 7.11
CA GLU A 114 20.43 12.61 8.34
C GLU A 114 19.04 11.96 8.17
N PRO A 115 18.90 10.62 8.29
CA PRO A 115 17.65 9.91 7.99
C PRO A 115 16.44 10.38 8.80
N PHE A 116 16.67 10.87 10.03
CA PHE A 116 15.64 11.41 10.92
C PHE A 116 15.80 12.92 11.14
N GLY A 117 16.46 13.62 10.21
CA GLY A 117 16.67 15.07 10.28
C GLY A 117 15.44 15.88 9.82
N GLY A 118 14.60 15.30 8.96
CA GLY A 118 13.51 16.02 8.34
C GLY A 118 14.02 17.25 7.58
N LEU A 119 15.05 17.07 6.76
CA LEU A 119 15.68 18.18 6.03
C LEU A 119 14.74 18.65 4.91
N ARG A 120 14.38 19.94 4.96
CA ARG A 120 13.67 20.61 3.86
C ARG A 120 14.70 21.33 2.96
N LYS A 121 14.78 20.92 1.68
CA LYS A 121 15.77 21.45 0.74
C LYS A 121 15.30 21.31 -0.70
N ASP A 122 15.41 22.37 -1.48
CA ASP A 122 15.15 22.39 -2.94
C ASP A 122 13.76 21.84 -3.33
N GLY A 123 12.72 22.09 -2.52
CA GLY A 123 11.34 21.63 -2.75
C GLY A 123 11.08 20.18 -2.32
N TRP A 124 12.01 19.59 -1.55
CA TRP A 124 11.91 18.22 -1.04
C TRP A 124 12.05 18.17 0.47
N ILE A 125 11.42 17.16 1.06
CA ILE A 125 11.57 16.77 2.46
C ILE A 125 12.27 15.41 2.48
N TYR A 126 13.47 15.37 3.07
CA TYR A 126 14.30 14.18 3.16
C TYR A 126 14.13 13.51 4.51
N GLY A 127 13.99 12.19 4.51
CA GLY A 127 13.99 11.39 5.72
C GLY A 127 13.21 10.09 5.59
N ARG A 128 13.51 9.13 6.46
CA ARG A 128 12.81 7.86 6.57
C ARG A 128 11.37 8.09 7.04
N GLY A 129 10.40 7.50 6.32
CA GLY A 129 8.98 7.64 6.59
C GLY A 129 8.32 8.82 5.86
N THR A 130 9.03 9.53 4.97
CA THR A 130 8.43 10.61 4.18
C THR A 130 7.47 10.12 3.09
N LEU A 131 7.53 8.83 2.74
CA LEU A 131 6.67 8.15 1.77
C LEU A 131 6.01 6.88 2.33
N ASP A 132 6.43 6.46 3.55
CA ASP A 132 6.03 5.20 4.16
C ASP A 132 6.16 5.27 5.69
N ASP A 133 5.15 5.74 6.43
CA ASP A 133 3.81 6.21 6.00
C ASP A 133 3.43 7.53 6.71
N LYS A 134 4.44 8.34 7.15
CA LYS A 134 4.22 9.58 7.90
C LYS A 134 3.60 10.69 7.05
N ASP A 135 3.64 10.59 5.72
CA ASP A 135 2.89 11.45 4.81
C ASP A 135 1.37 11.21 4.95
N ASN A 136 0.91 9.94 5.00
CA ASN A 136 -0.49 9.63 5.30
C ASN A 136 -0.87 9.98 6.75
N VAL A 137 0.02 9.77 7.73
CA VAL A 137 -0.21 10.26 9.11
C VAL A 137 -0.45 11.77 9.11
N THR A 138 0.37 12.51 8.35
CA THR A 138 0.22 13.97 8.19
C THR A 138 -1.09 14.32 7.50
N ALA A 139 -1.47 13.62 6.42
CA ALA A 139 -2.72 13.87 5.72
C ALA A 139 -3.95 13.62 6.62
N GLY A 140 -3.93 12.55 7.41
CA GLY A 140 -4.98 12.23 8.38
C GLY A 140 -5.08 13.26 9.52
N LEU A 141 -3.93 13.71 10.05
CA LEU A 141 -3.87 14.76 11.05
C LEU A 141 -4.46 16.08 10.50
N MET A 142 -4.01 16.53 9.32
CA MET A 142 -4.51 17.75 8.68
C MET A 142 -5.98 17.65 8.34
N LEU A 143 -6.46 16.49 7.88
CA LEU A 143 -7.89 16.26 7.66
C LEU A 143 -8.70 16.56 8.92
N MET A 144 -8.33 15.99 10.06
CA MET A 144 -9.06 16.19 11.34
C MET A 144 -9.03 17.65 11.77
N ILE A 145 -7.87 18.30 11.68
CA ILE A 145 -7.68 19.71 11.99
C ILE A 145 -8.57 20.59 11.10
N MET A 146 -8.55 20.38 9.80
CA MET A 146 -9.32 21.17 8.84
C MET A 146 -10.84 20.96 9.02
N LEU A 147 -11.31 19.75 9.21
CA LEU A 147 -12.72 19.48 9.49
C LEU A 147 -13.21 20.28 10.71
N LYS A 148 -12.40 20.39 11.75
CA LYS A 148 -12.72 21.15 12.94
C LYS A 148 -12.68 22.66 12.71
N ARG A 149 -11.60 23.18 12.10
CA ARG A 149 -11.40 24.62 11.89
C ARG A 149 -12.45 25.22 10.98
N TYR A 150 -12.84 24.51 9.92
CA TYR A 150 -13.84 24.97 8.96
C TYR A 150 -15.28 24.63 9.38
N GLY A 151 -15.48 23.96 10.53
CA GLY A 151 -16.79 23.61 11.06
C GLY A 151 -17.62 22.77 10.09
N VAL A 152 -16.98 21.75 9.47
CA VAL A 152 -17.63 20.94 8.44
C VAL A 152 -18.74 20.09 9.05
N GLU A 153 -19.90 20.08 8.41
CA GLU A 153 -21.01 19.21 8.77
C GLU A 153 -21.05 18.01 7.80
N LEU A 154 -20.95 16.79 8.34
CA LEU A 154 -20.93 15.54 7.59
C LEU A 154 -22.10 14.63 7.95
N ASP A 155 -22.50 13.76 7.03
CA ASP A 155 -23.53 12.74 7.25
C ASP A 155 -23.02 11.49 7.99
N ARG A 156 -21.70 11.38 8.19
CA ARG A 156 -21.01 10.26 8.83
C ARG A 156 -19.81 10.70 9.67
N ASP A 157 -19.43 9.89 10.66
CA ASP A 157 -18.22 10.11 11.42
C ASP A 157 -16.97 9.85 10.55
N ILE A 158 -15.91 10.58 10.80
CA ILE A 158 -14.57 10.28 10.29
C ILE A 158 -13.72 9.78 11.44
N ILE A 159 -13.11 8.62 11.27
CA ILE A 159 -12.20 8.00 12.23
C ILE A 159 -10.80 8.12 11.66
N PHE A 160 -9.87 8.68 12.43
CA PHE A 160 -8.45 8.66 12.12
C PHE A 160 -7.75 7.67 13.06
N LEU A 161 -7.09 6.67 12.50
CA LEU A 161 -6.24 5.72 13.19
C LEU A 161 -4.80 5.98 12.77
N ALA A 162 -3.97 6.47 13.71
CA ALA A 162 -2.52 6.45 13.58
C ALA A 162 -2.02 5.19 14.30
N GLU A 163 -1.66 4.17 13.55
CA GLU A 163 -1.37 2.84 14.07
C GLU A 163 0.12 2.56 14.22
N SER A 164 0.42 1.47 14.90
CA SER A 164 1.77 0.98 15.20
C SER A 164 2.02 -0.35 14.52
N GLY A 165 3.29 -0.66 14.18
CA GLY A 165 3.74 -2.03 13.93
C GLY A 165 3.42 -2.59 12.54
N GLU A 166 3.04 -1.79 11.55
CA GLU A 166 2.82 -2.26 10.18
C GLU A 166 4.08 -2.93 9.61
N GLU A 167 5.24 -2.35 9.86
CA GLU A 167 6.55 -2.72 9.35
C GLU A 167 7.16 -3.98 10.03
N GLY A 168 6.30 -4.93 10.39
CA GLY A 168 6.70 -6.27 10.79
C GLY A 168 6.23 -6.75 12.17
N THR A 169 5.46 -5.96 12.92
CA THR A 169 4.90 -6.35 14.22
C THR A 169 3.41 -5.99 14.35
N PRO A 170 2.55 -6.45 13.42
CA PRO A 170 1.14 -6.07 13.38
C PRO A 170 0.36 -6.49 14.63
N GLU A 171 0.94 -7.32 15.50
CA GLU A 171 0.36 -7.74 16.77
C GLU A 171 0.11 -6.59 17.73
N VAL A 172 0.92 -5.52 17.68
CA VAL A 172 0.76 -4.32 18.53
C VAL A 172 -0.13 -3.27 17.88
N GLY A 173 -0.30 -3.33 16.55
CA GLY A 173 -1.06 -2.42 15.72
C GLY A 173 -2.43 -2.99 15.32
N ILE A 174 -2.62 -3.15 14.00
CA ILE A 174 -3.92 -3.50 13.43
C ILE A 174 -4.51 -4.79 13.97
N ASN A 175 -3.71 -5.84 14.23
CA ASN A 175 -4.22 -7.09 14.79
C ASN A 175 -4.80 -6.87 16.19
N TYR A 176 -4.13 -6.07 17.02
CA TYR A 176 -4.62 -5.70 18.35
C TYR A 176 -5.91 -4.86 18.25
N MET A 177 -5.95 -3.87 17.36
CA MET A 177 -7.11 -3.01 17.15
C MET A 177 -8.33 -3.82 16.65
N VAL A 178 -8.13 -4.69 15.68
CA VAL A 178 -9.20 -5.54 15.12
C VAL A 178 -9.72 -6.57 16.11
N ALA A 179 -8.85 -7.13 16.96
CA ALA A 179 -9.22 -8.17 17.93
C ALA A 179 -9.92 -7.58 19.17
N ASN A 180 -9.47 -6.41 19.66
CA ASN A 180 -9.87 -5.91 20.98
C ASN A 180 -10.66 -4.60 20.93
N HIS A 181 -10.55 -3.81 19.85
CA HIS A 181 -11.09 -2.46 19.74
C HIS A 181 -11.79 -2.20 18.40
N TRP A 182 -12.35 -3.25 17.79
CA TRP A 182 -13.05 -3.14 16.52
C TRP A 182 -14.15 -2.07 16.51
N ASP A 183 -14.88 -1.91 17.62
CA ASP A 183 -15.92 -0.89 17.78
C ASP A 183 -15.41 0.56 17.64
N LYS A 184 -14.10 0.78 17.85
CA LYS A 184 -13.47 2.08 17.73
C LYS A 184 -13.11 2.45 16.28
N ILE A 185 -12.85 1.44 15.44
CA ILE A 185 -12.39 1.61 14.05
C ILE A 185 -13.36 1.06 13.00
N ALA A 186 -14.48 0.42 13.41
CA ALA A 186 -15.45 -0.13 12.48
C ALA A 186 -16.05 0.96 11.57
N ALA A 187 -15.95 0.76 10.27
CA ALA A 187 -16.31 1.74 9.25
C ALA A 187 -17.09 1.11 8.08
N GLU A 188 -17.57 1.94 7.17
CA GLU A 188 -18.14 1.51 5.89
C GLU A 188 -17.07 1.33 4.83
N TYR A 189 -16.10 2.24 4.81
CA TYR A 189 -14.94 2.25 3.93
C TYR A 189 -13.70 2.62 4.71
N CYS A 190 -12.54 2.20 4.20
CA CYS A 190 -11.24 2.59 4.71
C CYS A 190 -10.40 3.23 3.60
N LEU A 191 -9.69 4.31 3.94
CA LEU A 191 -8.60 4.88 3.16
C LEU A 191 -7.30 4.67 3.92
N ALA A 192 -6.25 4.28 3.24
CA ALA A 192 -4.92 4.07 3.80
C ALA A 192 -3.84 4.24 2.73
N GLU A 193 -2.62 3.82 3.04
CA GLU A 193 -1.46 3.79 2.16
C GLU A 193 -1.60 2.87 0.93
N GLY A 194 -0.59 2.86 0.06
CA GLY A 194 -0.39 1.88 -1.01
C GLY A 194 -0.85 2.34 -2.40
N GLY A 195 -1.49 3.50 -2.52
CA GLY A 195 -1.69 4.15 -3.80
C GLY A 195 -0.44 4.87 -4.30
N SER A 196 -0.50 5.41 -5.50
CA SER A 196 0.59 6.24 -6.03
C SER A 196 0.13 7.05 -7.23
N ASN A 197 0.56 8.31 -7.32
CA ASN A 197 0.31 9.13 -8.49
C ASN A 197 1.60 9.26 -9.31
N THR A 198 1.49 9.18 -10.62
CA THR A 198 2.64 9.32 -11.52
C THR A 198 2.63 10.70 -12.18
N LEU A 199 3.72 11.46 -12.01
CA LEU A 199 3.93 12.75 -12.61
C LEU A 199 4.68 12.59 -13.94
N ALA A 200 4.10 13.09 -15.02
CA ALA A 200 4.72 13.26 -16.32
C ALA A 200 5.04 14.76 -16.57
N ASP A 201 5.66 15.08 -17.71
CA ASP A 201 6.05 16.46 -18.07
C ASP A 201 4.87 17.45 -18.13
N PHE A 202 3.66 16.94 -18.38
CA PHE A 202 2.43 17.75 -18.49
C PHE A 202 1.57 17.77 -17.22
N GLY A 203 2.03 17.16 -16.12
CA GLY A 203 1.31 17.03 -14.84
C GLY A 203 1.10 15.59 -14.43
N VAL A 204 0.18 15.34 -13.47
CA VAL A 204 -0.17 13.97 -13.05
C VAL A 204 -0.82 13.22 -14.21
N SER A 205 -0.24 12.12 -14.63
CA SER A 205 -0.69 11.28 -15.75
C SER A 205 -1.46 10.05 -15.30
N VAL A 206 -1.17 9.54 -14.10
CA VAL A 206 -1.84 8.37 -13.52
C VAL A 206 -2.14 8.63 -12.05
N VAL A 207 -3.36 8.35 -11.63
CA VAL A 207 -3.76 8.23 -10.22
C VAL A 207 -4.01 6.75 -9.94
N GLY A 208 -3.08 6.13 -9.25
CA GLY A 208 -3.13 4.71 -8.92
C GLY A 208 -3.76 4.48 -7.56
N ILE A 209 -4.96 3.89 -7.52
CA ILE A 209 -5.69 3.56 -6.30
C ILE A 209 -5.49 2.08 -6.01
N GLN A 210 -4.90 1.75 -4.86
CA GLN A 210 -4.80 0.34 -4.46
C GLN A 210 -6.17 -0.19 -4.05
N THR A 211 -6.60 -1.27 -4.69
CA THR A 211 -7.87 -1.95 -4.40
C THR A 211 -7.68 -3.40 -3.99
N ALA A 212 -6.49 -3.93 -4.19
CA ALA A 212 -6.11 -5.29 -3.80
C ALA A 212 -4.63 -5.36 -3.45
N GLU A 213 -4.24 -6.45 -2.81
CA GLU A 213 -2.84 -6.76 -2.51
C GLU A 213 -2.61 -8.25 -2.56
N LYS A 214 -1.36 -8.66 -2.80
CA LYS A 214 -0.97 -10.07 -2.70
C LYS A 214 -0.88 -10.50 -1.24
N LYS A 215 -1.09 -11.81 -1.02
CA LYS A 215 -0.90 -12.44 0.29
C LYS A 215 0.56 -12.85 0.43
N PRO A 216 1.39 -12.19 1.28
CA PRO A 216 2.73 -12.68 1.56
C PRO A 216 2.64 -14.00 2.29
N ARG A 217 3.42 -14.95 1.81
CA ARG A 217 3.62 -16.26 2.41
C ARG A 217 5.09 -16.61 2.28
N ARG A 218 5.57 -17.49 3.11
CA ARG A 218 6.93 -18.00 3.02
C ARG A 218 6.91 -19.49 3.27
N ALA A 219 7.89 -20.18 2.70
CA ALA A 219 8.15 -21.55 3.01
C ALA A 219 9.66 -21.79 3.08
N THR A 220 10.07 -22.62 4.01
CA THR A 220 11.42 -23.15 4.05
C THR A 220 11.42 -24.55 3.44
N LEU A 221 12.25 -24.75 2.43
CA LEU A 221 12.59 -26.09 1.94
C LEU A 221 13.69 -26.65 2.82
N VAL A 222 13.46 -27.82 3.40
CA VAL A 222 14.43 -28.51 4.28
C VAL A 222 14.81 -29.84 3.63
N ALA A 223 16.04 -29.94 3.16
CA ALA A 223 16.60 -31.17 2.63
C ALA A 223 17.35 -31.93 3.71
N ARG A 224 17.04 -33.21 3.92
CA ARG A 224 17.75 -34.06 4.90
C ARG A 224 18.41 -35.25 4.23
N GLY A 225 19.56 -35.66 4.76
CA GLY A 225 20.31 -36.81 4.28
C GLY A 225 21.39 -37.25 5.25
N THR A 226 22.25 -38.16 4.82
CA THR A 226 23.33 -38.70 5.65
C THR A 226 24.59 -37.85 5.50
N ALA A 227 25.08 -37.35 6.62
CA ALA A 227 26.37 -36.66 6.68
C ALA A 227 27.54 -37.58 6.32
N GLY A 228 28.62 -37.07 5.75
CA GLY A 228 29.76 -37.87 5.38
C GLY A 228 30.97 -37.08 4.87
N HIS A 229 32.02 -37.84 4.51
CA HIS A 229 33.22 -37.25 3.92
C HIS A 229 32.99 -36.90 2.44
N GLY A 230 33.31 -35.68 2.03
CA GLY A 230 33.06 -35.16 0.68
C GLY A 230 33.70 -35.96 -0.47
N SER A 231 34.76 -36.77 -0.17
CA SER A 231 35.34 -37.68 -1.15
C SER A 231 34.54 -38.94 -1.44
N MET A 232 33.49 -39.21 -0.69
CA MET A 232 32.59 -40.35 -0.85
C MET A 232 31.20 -39.83 -1.25
N PRO A 233 30.89 -39.73 -2.56
CA PRO A 233 29.61 -39.24 -3.04
C PRO A 233 28.45 -40.06 -2.47
N ARG A 234 27.36 -39.37 -2.06
CA ARG A 234 26.15 -39.96 -1.51
C ARG A 234 24.94 -39.65 -2.37
N VAL A 235 24.07 -40.62 -2.52
CA VAL A 235 22.81 -40.50 -3.30
C VAL A 235 21.84 -39.53 -2.57
N ASP A 236 21.86 -39.56 -1.24
CA ASP A 236 21.03 -38.77 -0.33
C ASP A 236 21.72 -37.47 0.14
N ASN A 237 22.59 -36.89 -0.71
CA ASN A 237 23.24 -35.62 -0.38
C ASN A 237 22.22 -34.46 -0.32
N PRO A 238 21.99 -33.82 0.85
CA PRO A 238 20.97 -32.78 1.01
C PRO A 238 21.21 -31.55 0.14
N VAL A 239 22.48 -31.16 -0.06
CA VAL A 239 22.82 -30.00 -0.91
C VAL A 239 22.40 -30.22 -2.35
N THR A 240 22.61 -31.45 -2.87
CA THR A 240 22.23 -31.77 -4.25
C THR A 240 20.69 -31.88 -4.38
N ALA A 241 20.00 -32.47 -3.40
CA ALA A 241 18.54 -32.55 -3.38
C ALA A 241 17.92 -31.14 -3.32
N LEU A 242 18.41 -30.29 -2.41
CA LEU A 242 17.96 -28.89 -2.26
C LEU A 242 18.16 -28.10 -3.55
N ALA A 243 19.33 -28.18 -4.19
CA ALA A 243 19.62 -27.44 -5.40
C ALA A 243 18.63 -27.80 -6.55
N ARG A 244 18.24 -29.07 -6.66
CA ARG A 244 17.20 -29.51 -7.61
C ARG A 244 15.81 -28.94 -7.26
N ALA A 245 15.44 -28.94 -5.99
CA ALA A 245 14.17 -28.41 -5.54
C ALA A 245 14.07 -26.90 -5.79
N VAL A 246 15.14 -26.16 -5.45
CA VAL A 246 15.21 -24.70 -5.70
C VAL A 246 15.12 -24.40 -7.19
N ALA A 247 15.83 -25.14 -8.05
CA ALA A 247 15.74 -24.98 -9.51
C ALA A 247 14.31 -25.22 -10.01
N LYS A 248 13.64 -26.29 -9.56
CA LYS A 248 12.24 -26.57 -9.94
C LYS A 248 11.31 -25.44 -9.50
N MET A 249 11.50 -24.84 -8.31
CA MET A 249 10.70 -23.72 -7.83
C MET A 249 10.99 -22.44 -8.62
N GLY A 250 12.26 -22.18 -8.97
CA GLY A 250 12.63 -21.02 -9.80
C GLY A 250 12.11 -21.10 -11.24
N ASP A 251 12.04 -22.31 -11.79
CA ASP A 251 11.54 -22.56 -13.15
C ASP A 251 10.01 -22.71 -13.21
N TRP A 252 9.35 -22.84 -12.05
CA TRP A 252 7.91 -23.04 -12.01
C TRP A 252 7.14 -21.79 -12.38
N ARG A 253 6.53 -21.83 -13.54
CA ARG A 253 5.59 -20.82 -14.01
C ARG A 253 4.20 -21.13 -13.48
N THR A 254 3.78 -20.44 -12.44
CA THR A 254 2.43 -20.57 -11.87
C THR A 254 1.36 -20.12 -12.86
N GLU A 255 0.12 -20.54 -12.65
CA GLU A 255 -0.99 -20.18 -13.53
C GLU A 255 -1.26 -18.67 -13.52
N MET A 256 -1.49 -18.10 -14.71
CA MET A 256 -1.94 -16.71 -14.86
C MET A 256 -3.44 -16.62 -14.56
N ARG A 257 -3.82 -15.67 -13.70
CA ARG A 257 -5.23 -15.37 -13.42
C ARG A 257 -5.44 -13.87 -13.22
N LEU A 258 -6.51 -13.33 -13.79
CA LEU A 258 -6.95 -11.97 -13.54
C LEU A 258 -8.09 -11.98 -12.50
N ASN A 259 -7.93 -11.21 -11.44
CA ASN A 259 -9.03 -10.83 -10.54
C ASN A 259 -9.71 -9.55 -11.02
N SER A 260 -10.74 -9.06 -10.30
CA SER A 260 -11.46 -7.84 -10.67
C SER A 260 -10.56 -6.61 -10.77
N THR A 261 -9.61 -6.46 -9.86
CA THR A 261 -8.64 -5.35 -9.86
C THR A 261 -7.71 -5.42 -11.07
N THR A 262 -7.07 -6.57 -11.31
CA THR A 262 -6.09 -6.69 -12.38
C THR A 262 -6.74 -6.67 -13.76
N ARG A 263 -7.96 -7.15 -13.90
CA ARG A 263 -8.75 -6.98 -15.14
C ARG A 263 -9.00 -5.50 -15.42
N ALA A 264 -9.56 -4.77 -14.45
CA ALA A 264 -9.79 -3.34 -14.60
C ALA A 264 -8.48 -2.55 -14.82
N TYR A 265 -7.37 -3.00 -14.21
CA TYR A 265 -6.05 -2.43 -14.44
C TYR A 265 -5.64 -2.54 -15.93
N PHE A 266 -5.64 -3.76 -16.48
CA PHE A 266 -5.22 -3.98 -17.88
C PHE A 266 -6.18 -3.35 -18.89
N ASP A 267 -7.49 -3.35 -18.63
CA ASP A 267 -8.47 -2.65 -19.49
C ASP A 267 -8.19 -1.16 -19.57
N ARG A 268 -7.87 -0.50 -18.44
CA ARG A 268 -7.56 0.93 -18.40
C ARG A 268 -6.17 1.23 -18.99
N MET A 269 -5.19 0.36 -18.76
CA MET A 269 -3.88 0.47 -19.40
C MET A 269 -4.00 0.36 -20.93
N ALA A 270 -4.82 -0.56 -21.43
CA ALA A 270 -5.07 -0.71 -22.86
C ALA A 270 -5.71 0.54 -23.48
N ALA A 271 -6.56 1.25 -22.73
CA ALA A 271 -7.20 2.49 -23.19
C ALA A 271 -6.26 3.69 -23.22
N MET A 272 -5.18 3.66 -22.42
CA MET A 272 -4.19 4.74 -22.34
C MET A 272 -3.00 4.55 -23.29
N ALA A 273 -2.62 3.31 -23.52
CA ALA A 273 -1.44 2.96 -24.29
C ALA A 273 -1.69 3.04 -25.81
N ASP A 274 -0.62 3.19 -26.55
CA ASP A 274 -0.62 3.16 -28.00
C ASP A 274 0.22 1.99 -28.54
N GLY A 275 -0.01 1.62 -29.81
CA GLY A 275 0.82 0.68 -30.55
C GLY A 275 0.87 -0.73 -29.94
N GLU A 276 2.08 -1.27 -29.78
CA GLU A 276 2.30 -2.63 -29.31
C GLU A 276 1.91 -2.83 -27.84
N ASP A 277 2.04 -1.82 -26.99
CA ASP A 277 1.66 -1.93 -25.59
C ASP A 277 0.15 -2.01 -25.43
N ALA A 278 -0.62 -1.19 -26.15
CA ALA A 278 -2.08 -1.32 -26.19
C ALA A 278 -2.51 -2.71 -26.66
N TRP A 279 -1.84 -3.22 -27.70
CA TRP A 279 -2.11 -4.58 -28.19
C TRP A 279 -1.82 -5.65 -27.14
N ARG A 280 -0.68 -5.57 -26.43
CA ARG A 280 -0.32 -6.52 -25.36
C ARG A 280 -1.36 -6.54 -24.24
N TYR A 281 -1.79 -5.36 -23.77
CA TYR A 281 -2.79 -5.27 -22.71
C TYR A 281 -4.14 -5.85 -23.15
N GLN A 282 -4.57 -5.61 -24.40
CA GLN A 282 -5.82 -6.13 -24.95
C GLN A 282 -5.80 -7.65 -25.17
N ASN A 283 -4.63 -8.24 -25.41
CA ASN A 283 -4.46 -9.65 -25.76
C ASN A 283 -3.87 -10.50 -24.62
N ILE A 284 -3.80 -9.98 -23.40
CA ILE A 284 -3.19 -10.70 -22.26
C ILE A 284 -3.88 -12.03 -21.94
N GLU A 285 -5.18 -12.16 -22.22
CA GLU A 285 -5.96 -13.39 -22.04
C GLU A 285 -6.13 -14.19 -23.34
N ASN A 286 -5.57 -13.74 -24.46
CA ASN A 286 -5.63 -14.48 -25.73
C ASN A 286 -4.73 -15.72 -25.63
N PRO A 287 -5.28 -16.96 -25.74
CA PRO A 287 -4.49 -18.20 -25.56
C PRO A 287 -3.31 -18.33 -26.51
N ASP A 288 -3.39 -17.73 -27.71
CA ASP A 288 -2.34 -17.83 -28.72
C ASP A 288 -1.19 -16.83 -28.48
N GLU A 289 -1.42 -15.77 -27.69
CA GLU A 289 -0.48 -14.64 -27.51
C GLU A 289 0.00 -14.49 -26.07
N THR A 290 -0.79 -14.94 -25.09
CA THR A 290 -0.56 -14.66 -23.67
C THR A 290 0.82 -15.10 -23.18
N GLU A 291 1.35 -16.22 -23.67
CA GLU A 291 2.68 -16.71 -23.24
C GLU A 291 3.79 -15.73 -23.64
N ALA A 292 3.80 -15.29 -24.90
CA ALA A 292 4.77 -14.33 -25.41
C ALA A 292 4.63 -12.95 -24.74
N ILE A 293 3.39 -12.51 -24.46
CA ILE A 293 3.12 -11.26 -23.74
C ILE A 293 3.65 -11.32 -22.31
N GLN A 294 3.43 -12.43 -21.61
CA GLN A 294 3.92 -12.61 -20.25
C GLN A 294 5.44 -12.67 -20.17
N ASP A 295 6.12 -13.31 -21.15
CA ASP A 295 7.58 -13.33 -21.24
C ASP A 295 8.11 -11.92 -21.45
N TRP A 296 7.47 -11.16 -22.33
CA TRP A 296 7.83 -9.78 -22.55
C TRP A 296 7.65 -8.91 -21.29
N PHE A 297 6.56 -9.12 -20.52
CA PHE A 297 6.35 -8.41 -19.25
C PHE A 297 7.40 -8.79 -18.20
N LEU A 298 7.81 -10.06 -18.13
CA LEU A 298 8.85 -10.49 -17.20
C LEU A 298 10.16 -9.72 -17.42
N GLU A 299 10.52 -9.47 -18.69
CA GLU A 299 11.75 -8.79 -19.05
C GLU A 299 11.66 -7.26 -18.96
N ASN A 300 10.51 -6.67 -19.32
CA ASN A 300 10.37 -5.23 -19.51
C ASN A 300 9.54 -4.55 -18.42
N TYR A 301 8.52 -5.23 -17.87
CA TYR A 301 7.60 -4.71 -16.85
C TYR A 301 7.34 -5.78 -15.76
N PRO A 302 8.30 -6.05 -14.86
CA PRO A 302 8.17 -7.11 -13.84
C PRO A 302 6.93 -6.97 -12.94
N TYR A 303 6.45 -5.74 -12.71
CA TYR A 303 5.21 -5.50 -11.98
C TYR A 303 4.01 -6.13 -12.71
N HIS A 304 3.87 -5.92 -14.03
CA HIS A 304 2.78 -6.52 -14.82
C HIS A 304 2.82 -8.04 -14.74
N TYR A 305 4.00 -8.64 -14.88
CA TYR A 305 4.17 -10.09 -14.73
C TYR A 305 3.77 -10.57 -13.32
N SER A 306 4.20 -9.84 -12.29
CA SER A 306 3.93 -10.19 -10.91
C SER A 306 2.43 -10.17 -10.58
N VAL A 307 1.67 -9.16 -11.02
CA VAL A 307 0.23 -9.06 -10.70
C VAL A 307 -0.65 -10.06 -11.44
N LEU A 308 -0.10 -10.77 -12.41
CA LEU A 308 -0.82 -11.81 -13.17
C LEU A 308 -0.87 -13.17 -12.46
N ARG A 309 -0.03 -13.42 -11.45
CA ARG A 309 0.16 -14.76 -10.88
C ARG A 309 0.65 -14.77 -9.46
N THR A 310 0.52 -15.89 -8.77
CA THR A 310 1.28 -16.15 -7.55
C THR A 310 2.76 -16.29 -7.93
N SER A 311 3.65 -15.56 -7.26
CA SER A 311 5.10 -15.65 -7.49
C SER A 311 5.79 -16.45 -6.39
N VAL A 312 6.79 -17.26 -6.79
CA VAL A 312 7.66 -18.04 -5.89
C VAL A 312 9.10 -17.67 -6.20
N VAL A 313 9.77 -17.04 -5.24
CA VAL A 313 11.13 -16.53 -5.44
C VAL A 313 12.06 -17.10 -4.36
N PRO A 314 13.06 -17.94 -4.70
CA PRO A 314 14.08 -18.33 -3.77
C PRO A 314 14.93 -17.10 -3.35
N THR A 315 15.05 -16.86 -2.05
CA THR A 315 15.74 -15.67 -1.51
C THR A 315 16.96 -16.01 -0.67
N ILE A 316 16.94 -17.16 0.00
CA ILE A 316 18.06 -17.63 0.85
C ILE A 316 18.30 -19.09 0.52
N ILE A 317 19.57 -19.48 0.45
CA ILE A 317 20.00 -20.87 0.35
C ILE A 317 21.17 -21.08 1.30
N ASP A 318 21.12 -22.12 2.12
CA ASP A 318 22.18 -22.49 3.05
C ASP A 318 22.42 -24.02 3.05
N GLY A 319 23.66 -24.45 3.12
CA GLY A 319 24.00 -25.87 3.12
C GLY A 319 25.48 -26.14 3.24
N GLY A 320 25.84 -26.77 4.33
CA GLY A 320 27.22 -27.15 4.63
C GLY A 320 28.03 -26.04 5.29
N PHE A 321 29.05 -26.48 6.06
CA PHE A 321 29.91 -25.58 6.84
C PHE A 321 31.40 -25.80 6.57
N ARG A 322 31.76 -26.85 5.81
CA ARG A 322 33.15 -27.22 5.54
C ARG A 322 33.28 -27.94 4.19
N LYS A 323 34.32 -27.59 3.43
CA LYS A 323 34.52 -28.03 2.04
C LYS A 323 34.59 -29.56 1.84
N ASN A 324 35.03 -30.32 2.84
CA ASN A 324 35.20 -31.76 2.77
C ASN A 324 34.15 -32.56 3.56
N VAL A 325 33.03 -31.92 3.94
CA VAL A 325 31.94 -32.53 4.70
C VAL A 325 30.62 -32.42 3.93
N ILE A 326 29.95 -33.53 3.72
CA ILE A 326 28.56 -33.56 3.29
C ILE A 326 27.71 -33.27 4.52
N PRO A 327 26.87 -32.21 4.58
CA PRO A 327 26.05 -31.93 5.74
C PRO A 327 24.90 -32.92 5.85
N SER A 328 24.23 -33.02 7.01
CA SER A 328 22.99 -33.78 7.19
C SER A 328 21.75 -33.02 6.79
N GLU A 329 21.85 -31.70 6.65
CA GLU A 329 20.74 -30.81 6.32
C GLU A 329 21.21 -29.64 5.43
N ALA A 330 20.32 -29.18 4.56
CA ALA A 330 20.45 -27.94 3.79
C ALA A 330 19.07 -27.30 3.68
N THR A 331 19.00 -25.96 3.65
CA THR A 331 17.75 -25.22 3.66
C THR A 331 17.69 -24.14 2.58
N ALA A 332 16.47 -23.81 2.10
CA ALA A 332 16.24 -22.64 1.28
C ALA A 332 14.95 -21.96 1.69
N VAL A 333 14.92 -20.62 1.69
CA VAL A 333 13.72 -19.83 1.93
C VAL A 333 13.15 -19.37 0.61
N LEU A 334 11.85 -19.53 0.46
CA LEU A 334 11.05 -19.07 -0.67
C LEU A 334 10.15 -17.93 -0.19
N ASP A 335 10.29 -16.74 -0.80
CA ASP A 335 9.30 -15.67 -0.69
C ASP A 335 8.18 -15.98 -1.70
N ILE A 336 6.96 -16.10 -1.19
CA ILE A 336 5.78 -16.45 -1.99
C ILE A 336 4.80 -15.29 -1.87
N ARG A 337 4.39 -14.73 -3.01
CA ARG A 337 3.40 -13.66 -3.08
C ARG A 337 2.19 -14.17 -3.82
N MET A 338 1.20 -14.65 -3.05
CA MET A 338 0.00 -15.29 -3.59
C MET A 338 -1.02 -14.28 -4.08
N LEU A 339 -1.76 -14.62 -5.13
CA LEU A 339 -2.95 -13.87 -5.52
C LEU A 339 -3.99 -13.88 -4.38
N PRO A 340 -4.87 -12.86 -4.28
CA PRO A 340 -5.87 -12.77 -3.21
C PRO A 340 -6.80 -13.98 -3.11
N ASP A 341 -7.08 -14.63 -4.24
CA ASP A 341 -7.99 -15.79 -4.39
C ASP A 341 -7.26 -17.14 -4.37
N GLU A 342 -5.94 -17.18 -4.11
CA GLU A 342 -5.17 -18.42 -4.06
C GLU A 342 -5.58 -19.29 -2.88
N ASP A 343 -5.84 -20.57 -3.13
CA ASP A 343 -5.98 -21.58 -2.08
C ASP A 343 -4.59 -21.93 -1.54
N VAL A 344 -4.31 -21.52 -0.31
CA VAL A 344 -3.00 -21.61 0.31
C VAL A 344 -2.55 -23.06 0.47
N ASP A 345 -3.44 -23.94 0.93
CA ASP A 345 -3.10 -25.33 1.22
C ASP A 345 -2.90 -26.11 -0.10
N ALA A 346 -3.79 -25.91 -1.07
CA ALA A 346 -3.66 -26.51 -2.39
C ALA A 346 -2.37 -26.05 -3.10
N PHE A 347 -1.96 -24.80 -2.91
CA PHE A 347 -0.72 -24.28 -3.48
C PHE A 347 0.53 -24.95 -2.89
N TYR A 348 0.60 -25.12 -1.57
CA TYR A 348 1.70 -25.86 -0.95
C TYR A 348 1.71 -27.35 -1.35
N ASP A 349 0.56 -27.98 -1.56
CA ASP A 349 0.48 -29.35 -2.06
C ASP A 349 0.99 -29.45 -3.50
N GLN A 350 0.70 -28.46 -4.34
CA GLN A 350 1.26 -28.37 -5.68
C GLN A 350 2.78 -28.20 -5.66
N MET A 351 3.32 -27.36 -4.77
CA MET A 351 4.77 -27.24 -4.57
C MET A 351 5.41 -28.59 -4.24
N ARG A 352 4.84 -29.35 -3.29
CA ARG A 352 5.32 -30.69 -2.94
C ARG A 352 5.31 -31.64 -4.15
N THR A 353 4.24 -31.58 -4.93
CA THR A 353 4.10 -32.39 -6.15
C THR A 353 5.16 -32.07 -7.20
N ILE A 354 5.48 -30.80 -7.41
CA ILE A 354 6.50 -30.34 -8.37
C ILE A 354 7.91 -30.71 -7.90
N ILE A 355 8.17 -30.54 -6.60
CA ILE A 355 9.47 -30.90 -6.00
C ILE A 355 9.70 -32.39 -6.16
N ASP A 356 8.70 -33.22 -5.89
CA ASP A 356 8.72 -34.68 -6.06
C ASP A 356 10.02 -35.32 -5.56
N ASP A 357 10.40 -35.00 -4.31
CA ASP A 357 11.55 -35.58 -3.61
C ASP A 357 11.19 -35.81 -2.13
N PRO A 358 11.12 -37.07 -1.67
CA PRO A 358 10.73 -37.42 -0.30
C PRO A 358 11.74 -36.94 0.77
N ASN A 359 12.95 -36.51 0.37
CA ASN A 359 13.95 -35.96 1.28
C ASN A 359 13.82 -34.45 1.44
N ILE A 360 12.88 -33.81 0.74
CA ILE A 360 12.58 -32.38 0.84
C ILE A 360 11.26 -32.18 1.60
N GLU A 361 11.34 -31.50 2.72
CA GLU A 361 10.18 -31.03 3.45
C GLU A 361 9.88 -29.58 3.07
N VAL A 362 8.61 -29.29 2.73
CA VAL A 362 8.10 -27.93 2.54
C VAL A 362 7.47 -27.48 3.85
N VAL A 363 8.10 -26.56 4.54
CA VAL A 363 7.68 -26.05 5.85
C VAL A 363 7.13 -24.63 5.68
N PRO A 364 5.78 -24.43 5.65
CA PRO A 364 5.19 -23.10 5.63
C PRO A 364 5.52 -22.32 6.90
N GLU A 365 5.76 -21.02 6.78
CA GLU A 365 5.84 -20.14 7.94
C GLU A 365 4.44 -19.80 8.49
N ALA A 366 4.41 -19.40 9.77
CA ALA A 366 3.19 -18.92 10.41
C ALA A 366 2.60 -17.71 9.67
N VAL A 367 1.27 -17.65 9.59
CA VAL A 367 0.55 -16.61 8.85
C VAL A 367 0.12 -15.51 9.81
N TYR A 368 0.57 -14.29 9.53
CA TYR A 368 0.22 -13.09 10.29
C TYR A 368 -0.86 -12.22 9.62
N ARG A 369 -1.03 -12.34 8.30
CA ARG A 369 -2.02 -11.56 7.54
C ARG A 369 -3.17 -12.44 7.06
N PRO A 370 -4.44 -12.01 7.26
CA PRO A 370 -5.61 -12.78 6.87
C PRO A 370 -5.77 -12.83 5.35
N GLU A 371 -6.70 -13.65 4.89
CA GLU A 371 -7.21 -13.55 3.52
C GLU A 371 -8.06 -12.30 3.37
N SER A 372 -7.81 -11.54 2.32
CA SER A 372 -8.54 -10.31 2.05
C SER A 372 -8.98 -10.24 0.59
N PRO A 373 -10.30 -10.12 0.31
CA PRO A 373 -10.77 -9.98 -1.06
C PRO A 373 -10.40 -8.62 -1.63
N PRO A 374 -10.28 -8.48 -2.97
CA PRO A 374 -10.19 -7.16 -3.61
C PRO A 374 -11.37 -6.26 -3.24
N SER A 375 -11.11 -4.97 -3.03
CA SER A 375 -12.16 -3.97 -2.86
C SER A 375 -12.86 -3.69 -4.19
N PRO A 376 -14.20 -3.51 -4.21
CA PRO A 376 -14.95 -3.20 -5.42
C PRO A 376 -14.50 -1.89 -6.08
N VAL A 377 -14.48 -1.86 -7.42
CA VAL A 377 -14.16 -0.66 -8.22
C VAL A 377 -15.42 0.04 -8.77
N ASP A 378 -16.59 -0.40 -8.35
CA ASP A 378 -17.91 0.07 -8.82
C ASP A 378 -18.81 0.59 -7.68
N ASN A 379 -18.25 0.80 -6.47
CA ASN A 379 -18.99 1.31 -5.33
C ASN A 379 -18.85 2.85 -5.15
N GLU A 380 -19.60 3.41 -4.21
CA GLU A 380 -19.65 4.86 -3.92
C GLU A 380 -18.25 5.43 -3.64
N MET A 381 -17.44 4.75 -2.82
CA MET A 381 -16.12 5.26 -2.45
C MET A 381 -15.16 5.31 -3.66
N PHE A 382 -15.12 4.26 -4.47
CA PHE A 382 -14.23 4.26 -5.63
C PHE A 382 -14.65 5.32 -6.65
N GLN A 383 -15.95 5.52 -6.87
CA GLN A 383 -16.49 6.58 -7.72
C GLN A 383 -16.12 7.98 -7.21
N VAL A 384 -16.18 8.19 -5.88
CA VAL A 384 -15.74 9.46 -5.28
C VAL A 384 -14.25 9.69 -5.52
N LEU A 385 -13.41 8.67 -5.30
CA LEU A 385 -11.96 8.75 -5.57
C LEU A 385 -11.67 9.09 -7.04
N GLU A 386 -12.39 8.47 -7.98
CA GLU A 386 -12.29 8.79 -9.42
C GLU A 386 -12.71 10.24 -9.72
N ASN A 387 -13.83 10.68 -9.15
CA ASN A 387 -14.33 12.04 -9.37
C ASN A 387 -13.37 13.10 -8.82
N VAL A 388 -12.81 12.87 -7.63
CA VAL A 388 -11.80 13.76 -7.03
C VAL A 388 -10.53 13.77 -7.86
N ALA A 389 -10.04 12.60 -8.28
CA ALA A 389 -8.86 12.50 -9.14
C ALA A 389 -9.05 13.25 -10.46
N ASN A 390 -10.17 13.03 -11.16
CA ASN A 390 -10.48 13.70 -12.41
C ASN A 390 -10.63 15.23 -12.26
N ARG A 391 -11.09 15.69 -11.10
CA ARG A 391 -11.22 17.11 -10.79
C ARG A 391 -9.86 17.76 -10.52
N MET A 392 -9.00 17.11 -9.75
CA MET A 392 -7.65 17.61 -9.44
C MET A 392 -6.69 17.44 -10.60
N TYR A 393 -6.83 16.39 -11.37
CA TYR A 393 -5.92 15.99 -12.44
C TYR A 393 -6.70 15.60 -13.72
N PRO A 394 -7.27 16.57 -14.45
CA PRO A 394 -8.17 16.28 -15.58
C PRO A 394 -7.59 15.42 -16.69
N GLU A 395 -6.26 15.43 -16.86
CA GLU A 395 -5.55 14.66 -17.89
C GLU A 395 -5.07 13.29 -17.38
N ALA A 396 -5.28 12.97 -16.07
CA ALA A 396 -4.82 11.74 -15.48
C ALA A 396 -5.81 10.59 -15.72
N ALA A 397 -5.29 9.40 -15.94
CA ALA A 397 -6.09 8.20 -15.85
C ALA A 397 -6.11 7.67 -14.41
N VAL A 398 -7.29 7.33 -13.93
CA VAL A 398 -7.45 6.67 -12.63
C VAL A 398 -7.37 5.16 -12.83
N ILE A 399 -6.44 4.49 -12.14
CA ILE A 399 -6.16 3.07 -12.35
C ILE A 399 -6.24 2.30 -11.02
N PRO A 400 -7.14 1.30 -10.91
CA PRO A 400 -7.13 0.40 -9.77
C PRO A 400 -5.87 -0.47 -9.82
N ARG A 401 -5.18 -0.62 -8.69
CA ARG A 401 -3.91 -1.36 -8.61
C ARG A 401 -3.98 -2.49 -7.59
N MET A 402 -3.23 -3.55 -7.87
CA MET A 402 -2.94 -4.58 -6.88
C MET A 402 -1.50 -4.42 -6.41
N ALA A 403 -1.30 -4.19 -5.11
CA ALA A 403 0.04 -4.17 -4.53
C ALA A 403 0.66 -5.58 -4.58
N THR A 404 1.95 -5.65 -4.89
CA THR A 404 2.73 -6.89 -4.80
C THR A 404 3.28 -7.12 -3.39
N GLY A 405 3.34 -6.06 -2.59
CA GLY A 405 3.51 -6.08 -1.13
C GLY A 405 2.20 -6.37 -0.40
N ALA A 406 2.16 -6.00 0.86
CA ALA A 406 0.98 -6.11 1.72
C ALA A 406 0.90 -4.89 2.62
N THR A 407 -0.31 -4.53 3.04
CA THR A 407 -0.61 -3.43 3.96
C THR A 407 -1.56 -3.92 5.04
N ASP A 408 -1.76 -3.13 6.07
CA ASP A 408 -2.72 -3.45 7.13
C ASP A 408 -4.19 -3.32 6.70
N MET A 409 -4.44 -2.83 5.47
CA MET A 409 -5.77 -2.93 4.86
C MET A 409 -6.27 -4.38 4.69
N ALA A 410 -5.37 -5.38 4.68
CA ALA A 410 -5.78 -6.79 4.64
C ALA A 410 -6.69 -7.16 5.81
N GLN A 411 -6.36 -6.71 7.01
CA GLN A 411 -7.13 -6.98 8.24
C GLN A 411 -8.49 -6.29 8.19
N ILE A 412 -8.56 -5.09 7.64
CA ILE A 412 -9.80 -4.31 7.48
C ILE A 412 -10.70 -4.95 6.41
N ARG A 413 -10.12 -5.34 5.25
CA ARG A 413 -10.85 -6.08 4.20
C ARG A 413 -11.38 -7.42 4.69
N ALA A 414 -10.63 -8.13 5.54
CA ALA A 414 -11.06 -9.39 6.16
C ALA A 414 -12.30 -9.22 7.06
N LYS A 415 -12.55 -8.00 7.57
CA LYS A 415 -13.79 -7.64 8.28
C LYS A 415 -14.93 -7.22 7.36
N GLY A 416 -14.74 -7.32 6.04
CA GLY A 416 -15.75 -6.95 5.05
C GLY A 416 -15.85 -5.45 4.78
N VAL A 417 -14.83 -4.67 5.13
CA VAL A 417 -14.76 -3.23 4.87
C VAL A 417 -13.91 -2.99 3.61
N PRO A 418 -14.50 -2.52 2.51
CA PRO A 418 -13.73 -2.13 1.33
C PRO A 418 -12.69 -1.05 1.68
N SER A 419 -11.43 -1.29 1.30
CA SER A 419 -10.30 -0.45 1.67
C SER A 419 -9.51 -0.05 0.43
N TYR A 420 -9.17 1.24 0.34
CA TYR A 420 -8.54 1.85 -0.83
C TYR A 420 -7.25 2.55 -0.42
N GLY A 421 -6.17 2.21 -1.12
CA GLY A 421 -4.88 2.86 -0.88
C GLY A 421 -4.71 4.09 -1.77
N ILE A 422 -4.30 5.17 -1.13
CA ILE A 422 -3.89 6.43 -1.77
C ILE A 422 -2.41 6.68 -1.48
N GLY A 423 -1.79 7.63 -2.14
CA GLY A 423 -0.37 7.90 -1.88
C GLY A 423 0.17 9.09 -2.67
N ALA A 424 1.43 9.35 -2.42
CA ALA A 424 2.16 10.51 -2.90
C ALA A 424 2.31 10.56 -4.43
N THR A 425 2.43 11.77 -4.97
CA THR A 425 2.75 12.04 -6.38
C THR A 425 4.26 11.97 -6.59
N ARG A 426 4.72 11.14 -7.54
CA ARG A 426 6.13 10.95 -7.87
C ARG A 426 6.35 10.95 -9.38
N SER A 427 7.44 11.55 -9.84
CA SER A 427 7.84 11.42 -11.25
C SER A 427 8.37 10.01 -11.56
N VAL A 428 8.35 9.64 -12.83
CA VAL A 428 8.96 8.37 -13.29
C VAL A 428 10.45 8.32 -12.91
N ALA A 429 11.16 9.45 -12.96
CA ALA A 429 12.55 9.53 -12.54
C ALA A 429 12.71 9.25 -11.04
N GLU A 430 11.84 9.78 -10.17
CA GLU A 430 11.84 9.50 -8.74
C GLU A 430 11.49 8.04 -8.44
N ILE A 431 10.51 7.47 -9.12
CA ILE A 431 10.14 6.05 -8.96
C ILE A 431 11.34 5.14 -9.26
N ASN A 432 12.13 5.49 -10.26
CA ASN A 432 13.29 4.71 -10.70
C ASN A 432 14.61 5.05 -9.97
N SER A 433 14.62 6.11 -9.15
CA SER A 433 15.85 6.58 -8.49
C SER A 433 16.32 5.69 -7.33
N GLY A 434 15.44 4.88 -6.77
CA GLY A 434 15.68 4.13 -5.53
C GLY A 434 15.46 4.93 -4.24
N ASN A 435 15.09 6.22 -4.34
CA ASN A 435 14.84 7.11 -3.19
C ASN A 435 13.37 7.02 -2.69
N GLY A 436 12.73 5.87 -2.86
CA GLY A 436 11.36 5.61 -2.44
C GLY A 436 11.26 4.97 -1.06
N ALA A 437 10.07 4.53 -0.73
CA ALA A 437 9.79 3.71 0.44
C ALA A 437 10.84 2.59 0.59
N HIS A 438 11.35 2.39 1.80
CA HIS A 438 12.42 1.46 2.15
C HIS A 438 13.80 1.73 1.49
N GLY A 439 13.91 2.71 0.58
CA GLY A 439 15.17 3.08 -0.06
C GLY A 439 16.09 3.92 0.85
N ASP A 440 17.38 4.01 0.49
CA ASP A 440 18.27 5.01 1.07
C ASP A 440 17.92 6.40 0.46
N ASN A 441 18.08 7.48 1.24
CA ASN A 441 17.72 8.85 0.82
C ASN A 441 16.23 9.03 0.44
N GLU A 442 15.34 8.35 1.14
CA GLU A 442 13.89 8.52 1.00
C GLU A 442 13.50 9.98 1.12
N ARG A 443 12.63 10.44 0.23
CA ARG A 443 12.16 11.82 0.20
C ARG A 443 10.82 11.96 -0.50
N VAL A 444 10.10 13.01 -0.15
CA VAL A 444 8.86 13.42 -0.81
C VAL A 444 8.92 14.88 -1.23
N SER A 445 8.28 15.25 -2.34
CA SER A 445 8.20 16.65 -2.73
C SER A 445 7.18 17.41 -1.87
N GLU A 446 7.45 18.68 -1.58
CA GLU A 446 6.53 19.57 -0.86
C GLU A 446 5.17 19.65 -1.55
N GLU A 447 5.17 19.72 -2.88
CA GLU A 447 3.96 19.76 -3.67
C GLU A 447 3.12 18.48 -3.53
N SER A 448 3.77 17.32 -3.43
CA SER A 448 3.07 16.05 -3.22
C SER A 448 2.30 16.00 -1.90
N ILE A 449 2.89 16.54 -0.82
CA ILE A 449 2.21 16.63 0.49
C ILE A 449 0.99 17.55 0.40
N LYS A 450 1.13 18.72 -0.23
CA LYS A 450 0.01 19.65 -0.44
C LYS A 450 -1.13 18.98 -1.22
N GLN A 451 -0.80 18.30 -2.32
CA GLN A 451 -1.77 17.60 -3.16
C GLN A 451 -2.45 16.44 -2.41
N MET A 452 -1.72 15.72 -1.57
CA MET A 452 -2.27 14.62 -0.78
C MET A 452 -3.31 15.11 0.22
N VAL A 453 -3.01 16.19 0.96
CA VAL A 453 -3.98 16.81 1.88
C VAL A 453 -5.22 17.31 1.14
N GLN A 454 -5.06 17.92 -0.03
CA GLN A 454 -6.17 18.34 -0.89
C GLN A 454 -7.02 17.16 -1.34
N PHE A 455 -6.38 16.07 -1.80
CA PHE A 455 -7.06 14.88 -2.29
C PHE A 455 -7.90 14.22 -1.19
N VAL A 456 -7.32 14.06 0.00
CA VAL A 456 -8.01 13.51 1.18
C VAL A 456 -9.17 14.43 1.59
N TRP A 457 -8.94 15.73 1.65
CA TRP A 457 -9.97 16.71 1.98
C TRP A 457 -11.19 16.60 1.05
N TYR A 458 -10.97 16.67 -0.25
CA TYR A 458 -12.06 16.60 -1.22
C TYR A 458 -12.76 15.24 -1.21
N THR A 459 -12.02 14.16 -1.04
CA THR A 459 -12.59 12.82 -0.92
C THR A 459 -13.54 12.73 0.27
N ILE A 460 -13.13 13.25 1.44
CA ILE A 460 -13.96 13.19 2.65
C ILE A 460 -15.18 14.13 2.54
N LEU A 461 -15.06 15.29 1.94
CA LEU A 461 -16.23 16.16 1.71
C LEU A 461 -17.25 15.50 0.78
N ASP A 462 -16.80 14.89 -0.31
CA ASP A 462 -17.69 14.28 -1.29
C ASP A 462 -18.36 13.01 -0.72
N ILE A 463 -17.63 12.11 -0.08
CA ILE A 463 -18.18 10.88 0.50
C ILE A 463 -18.98 11.15 1.78
N GLY A 464 -18.62 12.17 2.53
CA GLY A 464 -19.25 12.56 3.79
C GLY A 464 -20.51 13.42 3.61
N GLY A 465 -20.90 13.73 2.37
CA GLY A 465 -22.10 14.51 2.07
C GLY A 465 -22.06 15.89 2.71
N ALA A 466 -20.91 16.60 2.65
CA ALA A 466 -20.74 17.91 3.26
C ALA A 466 -21.82 18.88 2.79
N GLN A 467 -22.54 19.50 3.75
CA GLN A 467 -23.69 20.40 3.51
C GLN A 467 -23.28 21.86 3.54
#